data_e31f3dceab80b0544de7b5437ec3c3fe
#
_entry.id   e31f3dceab80b0544de7b5437ec3c3fe
#
_cell.length_a   1.000
_cell.length_b   1.000
_cell.length_c   1.000
_cell.angle_alpha   90.00
_cell.angle_beta   90.00
_cell.angle_gamma   90.00
#
_symmetry.space_group_name_H-M   'P 1'
#
loop_
_entity.id
_entity.type
_entity.pdbx_description
1 polymer ?
#
loop_
_entity_poly.entity_id
_entity_poly.type
_entity_poly.pdbx_seq_one_letter_code
_entity_poly.pdbx_strand_id
1 'polypeptide(L)'
;MLNQKKVAVYVTGGIAAYKALLFVRLLIKEGAQVKVAMTQSACQFVSPLTFQVLTKEKVMVDTFDENDPSVVQHIHFADWSE
;
A
#
# COMPACT_ATOMS: atom_id res chain seq x y z
N MET A 1 -18.97 1.41 -7.43
CA MET A 1 -18.26 1.03 -7.75
C MET A 1 -17.01 0.33 -8.10
N LEU A 2 -16.23 -0.02 -7.10
CA LEU A 2 -14.97 -0.69 -7.38
C LEU A 2 -15.04 -2.18 -7.02
N ASN A 3 -16.24 -2.74 -7.09
CA ASN A 3 -16.45 -4.12 -6.68
C ASN A 3 -15.47 -5.06 -7.36
N GLN A 4 -14.70 -5.77 -6.55
CA GLN A 4 -13.74 -6.77 -6.99
C GLN A 4 -12.60 -6.22 -7.85
N LYS A 5 -12.48 -4.91 -7.98
CA LYS A 5 -11.29 -4.34 -8.60
C LYS A 5 -10.09 -4.58 -7.68
N LYS A 6 -8.97 -4.91 -8.27
CA LYS A 6 -7.73 -5.12 -7.52
C LYS A 6 -6.87 -3.87 -7.63
N VAL A 7 -6.54 -3.29 -6.50
CA VAL A 7 -5.78 -2.05 -6.45
C VAL A 7 -4.54 -2.25 -5.59
N ALA A 8 -3.40 -1.90 -6.13
CA ALA A 8 -2.15 -1.93 -5.39
C ALA A 8 -1.80 -0.50 -4.98
N VAL A 9 -1.52 -0.31 -3.70
CA VAL A 9 -1.16 1.00 -3.16
C VAL A 9 0.24 0.92 -2.57
N TYR A 10 1.11 1.78 -3.05
CA TYR A 10 2.48 1.84 -2.55
C TYR A 10 2.64 3.10 -1.71
N VAL A 11 2.89 2.91 -0.42
CA VAL A 11 2.92 4.00 0.54
C VAL A 11 4.36 4.37 0.85
N THR A 12 4.71 5.61 0.57
CA THR A 12 6.04 6.14 0.87
C THR A 12 6.00 6.96 2.16
N GLY A 13 7.15 7.37 2.63
CA GLY A 13 7.26 8.09 3.89
C GLY A 13 6.64 9.46 3.86
N GLY A 14 6.61 10.07 5.03
CA GLY A 14 6.10 11.41 5.19
C GLY A 14 4.61 11.44 5.51
N ILE A 15 4.07 12.63 5.53
CA ILE A 15 2.66 12.86 5.85
C ILE A 15 1.74 12.12 4.88
N ALA A 16 2.22 11.87 3.67
CA ALA A 16 1.45 11.14 2.67
C ALA A 16 0.99 9.77 3.16
N ALA A 17 1.71 9.18 4.12
CA ALA A 17 1.30 7.88 4.67
C ALA A 17 -0.07 7.96 5.34
N TYR A 18 -0.38 9.06 5.99
CA TYR A 18 -1.70 9.23 6.62
C TYR A 18 -2.80 9.38 5.57
N LYS A 19 -2.50 10.10 4.50
CA LYS A 19 -3.47 10.26 3.41
C LYS A 19 -3.71 8.94 2.70
N ALA A 20 -2.66 8.13 2.58
CA ALA A 20 -2.80 6.80 1.98
C ALA A 20 -3.74 5.93 2.80
N LEU A 21 -3.69 6.05 4.12
CA LEU A 21 -4.57 5.29 4.99
C LEU A 21 -6.04 5.62 4.72
N LEU A 22 -6.36 6.91 4.60
CA LEU A 22 -7.71 7.34 4.30
C LEU A 22 -8.15 6.88 2.92
N PHE A 23 -7.24 6.94 1.97
CA PHE A 23 -7.50 6.51 0.60
C PHE A 23 -7.80 5.01 0.54
N VAL A 24 -7.01 4.20 1.25
CA VAL A 24 -7.23 2.76 1.29
C VAL A 24 -8.59 2.44 1.92
N ARG A 25 -8.94 3.14 2.99
CA ARG A 25 -10.26 2.94 3.60
C ARG A 25 -11.38 3.22 2.61
N LEU A 26 -11.22 4.29 1.83
CA LEU A 26 -12.23 4.65 0.84
C LEU A 26 -12.32 3.59 -0.26
N LEU A 27 -11.20 3.09 -0.74
CA LEU A 27 -11.19 2.04 -1.76
C LEU A 27 -11.92 0.80 -1.27
N ILE A 28 -11.66 0.40 -0.03
CA ILE A 28 -12.29 -0.78 0.54
C ILE A 28 -13.79 -0.57 0.69
N LYS A 29 -14.19 0.63 1.11
CA LYS A 29 -15.60 0.96 1.24
C LYS A 29 -16.30 0.87 -0.11
N GLU A 30 -15.59 1.16 -1.19
CA GLU A 30 -16.13 1.08 -2.55
C GLU A 30 -16.09 -0.33 -3.13
N GLY A 31 -15.60 -1.28 -2.36
CA GLY A 31 -15.62 -2.68 -2.75
C GLY A 31 -14.34 -3.21 -3.40
N ALA A 32 -13.28 -2.41 -3.42
CA ALA A 32 -12.03 -2.83 -4.01
C ALA A 32 -11.29 -3.82 -3.12
N GLN A 33 -10.55 -4.71 -3.75
CA GLN A 33 -9.56 -5.52 -3.05
C GLN A 33 -8.24 -4.77 -3.11
N VAL A 34 -7.67 -4.47 -1.95
CA VAL A 34 -6.50 -3.60 -1.88
C VAL A 34 -5.33 -4.37 -1.27
N LYS A 35 -4.19 -4.30 -1.94
CA LYS A 35 -2.91 -4.72 -1.37
C LYS A 35 -2.06 -3.49 -1.16
N VAL A 36 -1.30 -3.50 -0.06
CA VAL A 36 -0.47 -2.37 0.31
C VAL A 36 0.97 -2.81 0.43
N ALA A 37 1.86 -2.00 -0.12
CA ALA A 37 3.29 -2.09 0.12
C ALA A 37 3.73 -0.78 0.74
N MET A 38 4.67 -0.85 1.66
CA MET A 38 5.15 0.33 2.37
C MET A 38 6.66 0.38 2.32
N THR A 39 7.20 1.59 2.21
CA THR A 39 8.63 1.77 2.45
C THR A 39 8.89 1.67 3.94
N GLN A 40 10.14 1.43 4.28
CA GLN A 40 10.54 1.40 5.68
C GLN A 40 10.26 2.74 6.36
N SER A 41 10.48 3.84 5.66
CA SER A 41 10.22 5.16 6.22
C SER A 41 8.72 5.39 6.44
N ALA A 42 7.87 4.86 5.58
CA ALA A 42 6.42 4.97 5.79
C ALA A 42 5.99 4.30 7.09
N CYS A 43 6.66 3.23 7.48
CA CYS A 43 6.34 2.51 8.72
C CYS A 43 6.58 3.34 9.97
N GLN A 44 7.33 4.43 9.86
CA GLN A 44 7.53 5.34 10.99
C GLN A 44 6.33 6.26 11.20
N PHE A 45 5.45 6.35 10.22
CA PHE A 45 4.27 7.21 10.30
C PHE A 45 3.00 6.40 10.54
N VAL A 46 2.89 5.26 9.90
CA VAL A 46 1.73 4.38 10.05
C VAL A 46 2.22 2.95 10.11
N SER A 47 1.75 2.22 11.10
CA SER A 47 2.15 0.82 11.25
C SER A 47 1.62 -0.03 10.09
N PRO A 48 2.43 -0.96 9.57
CA PRO A 48 1.93 -1.93 8.58
C PRO A 48 0.70 -2.68 9.07
N LEU A 49 0.61 -2.94 10.35
CA LEU A 49 -0.53 -3.64 10.93
C LEU A 49 -1.83 -2.89 10.69
N THR A 50 -1.78 -1.56 10.70
CA THR A 50 -2.96 -0.75 10.45
C THR A 50 -3.54 -1.04 9.06
N PHE A 51 -2.69 -1.09 8.06
CA PHE A 51 -3.14 -1.43 6.71
C PHE A 51 -3.58 -2.88 6.60
N GLN A 52 -2.89 -3.77 7.30
CA GLN A 52 -3.23 -5.19 7.27
C GLN A 52 -4.63 -5.44 7.82
N VAL A 53 -4.99 -4.75 8.88
CA VAL A 53 -6.33 -4.86 9.46
C VAL A 53 -7.39 -4.37 8.49
N LEU A 54 -7.10 -3.28 7.79
CA LEU A 54 -8.05 -2.70 6.84
C LEU A 54 -8.22 -3.57 5.61
N THR A 55 -7.12 -4.03 5.04
CA THR A 55 -7.15 -4.75 3.76
C THR A 55 -7.37 -6.24 3.94
N LYS A 56 -7.12 -6.75 5.13
CA LYS A 56 -7.14 -8.19 5.44
C LYS A 56 -6.11 -8.95 4.60
N GLU A 57 -5.09 -8.23 4.14
CA GLU A 57 -4.00 -8.77 3.34
C GLU A 57 -2.70 -8.41 4.00
N LYS A 58 -1.71 -9.29 3.85
CA LYS A 58 -0.40 -9.02 4.40
C LYS A 58 0.24 -7.83 3.69
N VAL A 59 0.80 -6.92 4.46
CA VAL A 59 1.47 -5.73 3.92
C VAL A 59 2.92 -6.08 3.62
N MET A 60 3.37 -5.70 2.43
CA MET A 60 4.77 -5.86 2.07
C MET A 60 5.54 -4.63 2.54
N VAL A 61 6.63 -4.87 3.28
CA VAL A 61 7.50 -3.78 3.69
C VAL A 61 8.76 -3.84 2.85
N ASP A 62 9.00 -2.76 2.13
CA ASP A 62 10.13 -2.64 1.25
C ASP A 62 11.30 -2.05 2.03
N THR A 63 12.39 -2.80 2.11
CA THR A 63 13.58 -2.38 2.83
C THR A 63 14.53 -1.56 1.95
N PHE A 64 14.20 -1.42 0.69
CA PHE A 64 15.04 -0.61 -0.21
C PHE A 64 14.82 0.87 0.05
N ASP A 65 15.87 1.63 -0.21
CA ASP A 65 15.79 3.08 -0.18
C ASP A 65 14.83 3.56 -1.25
N GLU A 66 13.98 4.51 -0.92
CA GLU A 66 13.05 5.09 -1.89
C GLU A 66 13.76 5.70 -3.09
N ASN A 67 15.02 6.06 -2.92
CA ASN A 67 15.81 6.65 -3.99
C ASN A 67 16.52 5.62 -4.86
N ASP A 68 16.35 4.35 -4.54
CA ASP A 68 17.00 3.28 -5.30
C ASP A 68 16.16 2.97 -6.54
N PRO A 69 16.70 3.18 -7.73
CA PRO A 69 15.93 2.93 -8.96
C PRO A 69 15.70 1.47 -9.26
N SER A 70 16.32 0.57 -8.51
CA SER A 70 16.20 -0.86 -8.78
C SER A 70 15.10 -1.52 -7.98
N VAL A 71 14.07 -0.79 -7.61
CA VAL A 71 12.99 -1.33 -6.79
C VAL A 71 12.15 -2.29 -7.60
N VAL A 72 12.48 -3.55 -7.51
CA VAL A 72 11.82 -4.61 -8.26
C VAL A 72 10.39 -4.84 -7.76
N GLN A 73 10.17 -4.58 -6.49
CA GLN A 73 8.85 -4.82 -5.89
C GLN A 73 7.76 -3.99 -6.50
N HIS A 74 8.09 -2.83 -7.04
CA HIS A 74 7.11 -2.01 -7.76
C HIS A 74 6.52 -2.76 -8.93
N ILE A 75 7.38 -3.39 -9.72
CA ILE A 75 6.94 -4.10 -10.91
C ILE A 75 6.11 -5.31 -10.49
N HIS A 76 6.59 -6.05 -9.51
CA HIS A 76 5.91 -7.24 -9.04
C HIS A 76 4.55 -6.91 -8.45
N PHE A 77 4.48 -5.80 -7.71
CA PHE A 77 3.25 -5.38 -7.07
C PHE A 77 2.24 -4.87 -8.11
N ALA A 78 2.74 -4.21 -9.14
CA ALA A 78 1.88 -3.72 -10.21
C ALA A 78 1.21 -4.86 -10.98
N ASP A 79 1.88 -5.99 -11.08
CA ASP A 79 1.30 -7.16 -11.78
C ASP A 79 0.05 -7.69 -11.10
N TRP A 80 -0.09 -7.46 -9.81
CA TRP A 80 -1.29 -7.91 -9.09
C TRP A 80 -2.48 -7.01 -9.38
N SER A 81 -2.26 -5.73 -9.57
CA SER A 81 -3.36 -4.78 -9.75
C SER A 81 -3.89 -4.81 -11.18
N GLU A 82 -5.12 -4.43 -11.30
CA GLU A 82 -5.79 -4.39 -12.60
C GLU A 82 -5.88 -2.99 -13.14
#